data_d1a20eaeaed8fbc24e869c1e730fc0fd
#
_entry.id   d1a20eaeaed8fbc24e869c1e730fc0fd
#
_cell.length_a   1.000
_cell.length_b   1.000
_cell.length_c   1.000
_cell.angle_alpha   90.00
_cell.angle_beta   90.00
_cell.angle_gamma   90.00
#
_symmetry.space_group_name_H-M   'P 1'
#
loop_
_entity.id
_entity.type
_entity.pdbx_description
1 polymer ?
#
loop_
_entity_poly.entity_id
_entity_poly.type
_entity_poly.pdbx_seq_one_letter_code
_entity_poly.pdbx_strand_id
1 'polypeptide(L)'
;REDIAKYGERLIVMNQGEMVFDETPKNVFSHYKELEGMGLAAPQITYIMHALSENGLNVDTTATTVEEARDTILEALKKQKPSLLKKGGRNE
;
A
#
# COMPACT_ATOMS: atom_id res chain seq x y z
N ARG A 1 -12.99 19.06 6.94
CA ARG A 1 -11.72 19.42 7.50
C ARG A 1 -10.65 18.42 7.10
N GLU A 2 -9.49 18.94 6.73
CA GLU A 2 -8.40 18.12 6.23
C GLU A 2 -7.51 17.68 7.38
N ASP A 3 -7.32 16.40 7.51
CA ASP A 3 -6.39 15.86 8.48
C ASP A 3 -5.12 15.34 7.83
N ILE A 4 -5.12 15.22 6.51
CA ILE A 4 -3.94 14.85 5.76
C ILE A 4 -3.74 15.85 4.64
N ALA A 5 -2.57 16.44 4.57
CA ALA A 5 -2.24 17.40 3.53
C ALA A 5 -0.92 17.02 2.89
N LYS A 6 -0.82 17.22 1.59
CA LYS A 6 0.40 16.89 0.87
C LYS A 6 1.22 18.15 0.64
N TYR A 7 2.47 18.08 1.01
CA TYR A 7 3.43 19.16 0.82
C TYR A 7 4.59 18.60 0.01
N GLY A 8 4.60 18.90 -1.29
CA GLY A 8 5.61 18.32 -2.16
C GLY A 8 5.54 16.80 -2.09
N GLU A 9 6.63 16.18 -1.71
CA GLU A 9 6.71 14.73 -1.60
C GLU A 9 6.36 14.20 -0.20
N ARG A 10 5.89 15.07 0.67
CA ARG A 10 5.63 14.67 2.04
C ARG A 10 4.15 14.79 2.36
N LEU A 11 3.69 13.95 3.25
CA LEU A 11 2.33 14.04 3.80
C LEU A 11 2.43 14.53 5.23
N ILE A 12 1.59 15.49 5.54
CA ILE A 12 1.46 16.02 6.91
C ILE A 12 0.15 15.52 7.46
N VAL A 13 0.20 14.77 8.55
CA VAL A 13 -0.99 14.21 9.17
C VAL A 13 -1.21 14.88 10.50
N MET A 14 -2.40 15.42 10.69
CA MET A 14 -2.79 16.12 11.91
C MET A 14 -3.84 15.29 12.65
N ASN A 15 -3.74 15.27 13.96
CA ASN A 15 -4.73 14.61 14.78
C ASN A 15 -4.95 15.46 16.02
N GLN A 16 -6.18 15.93 16.18
CA GLN A 16 -6.57 16.75 17.35
C GLN A 16 -5.66 17.96 17.51
N GLY A 17 -5.34 18.60 16.39
CA GLY A 17 -4.56 19.81 16.39
C GLY A 17 -3.06 19.61 16.46
N GLU A 18 -2.60 18.38 16.47
CA GLU A 18 -1.18 18.09 16.54
C GLU A 18 -0.70 17.36 15.31
N MET A 19 0.52 17.67 14.90
CA MET A 19 1.13 16.97 13.80
C MET A 19 1.68 15.64 14.30
N VAL A 20 1.18 14.54 13.71
CA VAL A 20 1.60 13.20 14.14
C VAL A 20 2.53 12.55 13.12
N PHE A 21 2.41 12.91 11.84
CA PHE A 21 3.32 12.43 10.82
C PHE A 21 3.70 13.57 9.90
N ASP A 22 4.95 13.54 9.45
CA ASP A 22 5.47 14.42 8.41
C ASP A 22 6.49 13.59 7.66
N GLU A 23 6.01 12.76 6.73
CA GLU A 23 6.84 11.76 6.07
C GLU A 23 6.37 11.54 4.64
N THR A 24 7.13 10.73 3.92
CA THR A 24 6.72 10.38 2.56
C THR A 24 5.43 9.58 2.60
N PRO A 25 4.67 9.57 1.49
CA PRO A 25 3.44 8.76 1.45
C PRO A 25 3.68 7.31 1.80
N LYS A 26 4.75 6.71 1.32
CA LYS A 26 5.02 5.30 1.63
C LYS A 26 5.17 5.09 3.14
N ASN A 27 5.88 5.99 3.80
CA ASN A 27 6.07 5.85 5.24
C ASN A 27 4.80 6.13 6.02
N VAL A 28 4.04 7.17 5.62
CA VAL A 28 2.80 7.47 6.31
C VAL A 28 1.83 6.30 6.21
N PHE A 29 1.66 5.75 5.02
CA PHE A 29 0.67 4.70 4.82
C PHE A 29 1.13 3.35 5.36
N SER A 30 2.42 3.19 5.67
CA SER A 30 2.86 2.01 6.38
C SER A 30 2.29 1.98 7.81
N HIS A 31 1.88 3.15 8.31
CA HIS A 31 1.24 3.25 9.63
C HIS A 31 -0.28 3.21 9.52
N TYR A 32 -0.79 2.40 8.60
CA TYR A 32 -2.22 2.43 8.30
C TYR A 32 -3.09 2.09 9.51
N LYS A 33 -2.59 1.23 10.40
CA LYS A 33 -3.38 0.88 11.58
C LYS A 33 -3.49 2.06 12.55
N GLU A 34 -2.43 2.84 12.66
CA GLU A 34 -2.48 4.04 13.48
C GLU A 34 -3.41 5.08 12.88
N LEU A 35 -3.38 5.20 11.54
CA LEU A 35 -4.28 6.12 10.86
C LEU A 35 -5.74 5.73 11.12
N GLU A 36 -6.04 4.43 11.07
CA GLU A 36 -7.39 3.97 11.37
C GLU A 36 -7.81 4.34 12.79
N GLY A 37 -6.88 4.24 13.73
CA GLY A 37 -7.17 4.62 15.10
C GLY A 37 -7.50 6.09 15.27
N MET A 38 -7.08 6.91 14.33
CA MET A 38 -7.38 8.34 14.33
C MET A 38 -8.61 8.68 13.48
N GLY A 39 -9.28 7.66 12.93
CA GLY A 39 -10.42 7.89 12.05
C GLY A 39 -10.04 8.21 10.63
N LEU A 40 -8.80 7.99 10.26
CA LEU A 40 -8.31 8.24 8.91
C LEU A 40 -8.13 6.92 8.18
N ALA A 41 -7.85 6.98 6.88
CA ALA A 41 -7.68 5.77 6.09
C ALA A 41 -6.50 5.93 5.14
N ALA A 42 -5.83 4.83 4.89
CA ALA A 42 -4.82 4.76 3.85
C ALA A 42 -5.50 4.50 2.50
N PRO A 43 -4.77 4.62 1.39
CA PRO A 43 -5.33 4.21 0.10
C PRO A 43 -5.73 2.74 0.12
N GLN A 44 -6.75 2.42 -0.66
CA GLN A 44 -7.25 1.03 -0.70
C GLN A 44 -6.15 0.04 -1.06
N ILE A 45 -5.23 0.45 -1.93
CA ILE A 45 -4.10 -0.38 -2.33
C ILE A 45 -3.29 -0.84 -1.11
N THR A 46 -3.15 0.01 -0.11
CA THR A 46 -2.39 -0.35 1.10
C THR A 46 -2.98 -1.59 1.76
N TYR A 47 -4.30 -1.61 1.92
CA TYR A 47 -4.96 -2.74 2.57
C TYR A 47 -4.84 -4.00 1.74
N ILE A 48 -4.97 -3.86 0.42
CA ILE A 48 -4.87 -5.01 -0.47
C ILE A 48 -3.48 -5.62 -0.40
N MET A 49 -2.43 -4.78 -0.44
CA MET A 49 -1.07 -5.29 -0.43
C MET A 49 -0.75 -5.99 0.88
N HIS A 50 -1.22 -5.43 1.99
CA HIS A 50 -0.99 -6.09 3.28
C HIS A 50 -1.75 -7.42 3.37
N ALA A 51 -2.96 -7.48 2.84
CA ALA A 51 -3.71 -8.73 2.83
C ALA A 51 -2.99 -9.79 1.99
N LEU A 52 -2.46 -9.42 0.84
CA LEU A 52 -1.72 -10.36 0.02
C LEU A 52 -0.47 -10.86 0.75
N SER A 53 0.23 -9.94 1.39
CA SER A 53 1.44 -10.30 2.12
C SER A 53 1.12 -11.25 3.26
N GLU A 54 0.04 -11.00 3.99
CA GLU A 54 -0.35 -11.85 5.11
C GLU A 54 -0.80 -13.22 4.65
N ASN A 55 -1.21 -13.34 3.39
CA ASN A 55 -1.61 -14.62 2.83
C ASN A 55 -0.48 -15.29 2.06
N GLY A 56 0.74 -14.82 2.24
CA GLY A 56 1.91 -15.55 1.76
C GLY A 56 2.51 -15.06 0.45
N LEU A 57 1.94 -14.03 -0.16
CA LEU A 57 2.53 -13.51 -1.39
C LEU A 57 3.55 -12.44 -1.04
N ASN A 58 4.77 -12.60 -1.54
CA ASN A 58 5.87 -11.70 -1.17
C ASN A 58 5.82 -10.43 -2.01
N VAL A 59 4.95 -9.51 -1.64
CA VAL A 59 4.78 -8.25 -2.35
C VAL A 59 5.34 -7.09 -1.53
N ASP A 60 5.59 -5.99 -2.23
CA ASP A 60 6.05 -4.75 -1.59
C ASP A 60 4.83 -4.05 -1.01
N THR A 61 4.66 -4.13 0.30
CA THR A 61 3.49 -3.55 0.97
C THR A 61 3.54 -2.03 1.03
N THR A 62 4.62 -1.41 0.56
CA THR A 62 4.71 0.05 0.53
C THR A 62 4.17 0.65 -0.77
N ALA A 63 3.68 -0.17 -1.68
CA ALA A 63 3.08 0.36 -2.92
C ALA A 63 1.89 1.24 -2.58
N THR A 64 1.82 2.40 -3.22
CA THR A 64 0.73 3.35 -2.99
C THR A 64 -0.08 3.64 -4.23
N THR A 65 0.30 3.10 -5.38
CA THR A 65 -0.45 3.28 -6.63
C THR A 65 -0.78 1.92 -7.22
N VAL A 66 -1.77 1.92 -8.11
CA VAL A 66 -2.16 0.69 -8.80
C VAL A 66 -1.00 0.16 -9.63
N GLU A 67 -0.25 1.05 -10.28
CA GLU A 67 0.87 0.63 -11.10
C GLU A 67 1.96 -0.05 -10.27
N GLU A 68 2.29 0.55 -9.13
CA GLU A 68 3.29 -0.06 -8.25
C GLU A 68 2.80 -1.41 -7.74
N ALA A 69 1.52 -1.47 -7.37
CA ALA A 69 0.95 -2.71 -6.87
C ALA A 69 1.02 -3.81 -7.93
N ARG A 70 0.64 -3.46 -9.17
CA ARG A 70 0.66 -4.43 -10.25
C ARG A 70 2.07 -4.97 -10.45
N ASP A 71 3.06 -4.07 -10.46
CA ASP A 71 4.43 -4.49 -10.72
C ASP A 71 4.93 -5.47 -9.66
N THR A 72 4.68 -5.17 -8.39
CA THR A 72 5.17 -6.06 -7.34
C THR A 72 4.39 -7.36 -7.29
N ILE A 73 3.09 -7.33 -7.59
CA ILE A 73 2.28 -8.55 -7.65
C ILE A 73 2.80 -9.46 -8.77
N LEU A 74 3.03 -8.91 -9.95
CA LEU A 74 3.53 -9.71 -11.06
C LEU A 74 4.90 -10.31 -10.74
N GLU A 75 5.77 -9.52 -10.11
CA GLU A 75 7.08 -10.03 -9.72
C GLU A 75 6.94 -11.20 -8.74
N ALA A 76 6.06 -11.03 -7.75
CA ALA A 76 5.87 -12.08 -6.75
C ALA A 76 5.29 -13.35 -7.40
N LEU A 77 4.35 -13.20 -8.32
CA LEU A 77 3.76 -14.34 -9.00
C LEU A 77 4.78 -15.06 -9.87
N LYS A 78 5.66 -14.31 -10.55
CA LYS A 78 6.70 -14.92 -11.35
C LYS A 78 7.61 -15.80 -10.53
N LYS A 79 7.90 -15.38 -9.30
CA LYS A 79 8.81 -16.11 -8.45
C LYS A 79 8.15 -17.21 -7.66
N GLN A 80 6.93 -16.99 -7.19
CA GLN A 80 6.27 -17.93 -6.29
C GLN A 80 5.24 -18.80 -6.97
N LYS A 81 4.59 -18.29 -8.01
CA LYS A 81 3.52 -19.01 -8.69
C LYS A 81 3.63 -18.84 -10.20
N PRO A 82 4.77 -19.21 -10.78
CA PRO A 82 4.96 -18.94 -12.22
C PRO A 82 3.92 -19.62 -13.10
N SER A 83 3.33 -20.71 -12.66
CA SER A 83 2.33 -21.40 -13.48
C SER A 83 1.07 -20.58 -13.67
N LEU A 84 0.79 -19.63 -12.78
CA LEU A 84 -0.38 -18.78 -12.92
C LEU A 84 -0.24 -17.77 -14.05
N LEU A 85 0.97 -17.49 -14.48
CA LEU A 85 1.22 -16.50 -15.53
C LEU A 85 1.41 -17.14 -16.89
N LYS A 86 1.37 -18.43 -16.94
CA LYS A 86 1.61 -19.16 -18.17
C LYS A 86 0.47 -18.93 -19.14
N LYS A 87 0.82 -18.59 -20.38
CA LYS A 87 -0.16 -18.37 -21.44
C LYS A 87 -1.21 -17.36 -21.03
N GLY A 88 -0.74 -16.33 -20.35
CA GLY A 88 -1.63 -15.27 -19.95
C GLY A 88 -2.72 -15.75 -19.03
N GLY A 89 -2.44 -16.79 -18.29
CA GLY A 89 -3.42 -17.34 -17.37
C GLY A 89 -4.41 -18.27 -18.04
N ARG A 90 -4.28 -18.46 -19.34
CA ARG A 90 -5.18 -19.37 -20.00
C ARG A 90 -4.74 -20.80 -19.80
N ASN A 91 -5.71 -21.62 -19.80
CA ASN A 91 -5.50 -23.01 -19.60
C ASN A 91 -5.57 -23.73 -20.92
N GLU A 92 -4.46 -23.99 -21.49
CA GLU A 92 -4.39 -24.59 -22.82
C GLU A 92 -4.34 -26.08 -22.77
#